data_e2221f31ca68198506568b364a69849c
#
_entry.id   e2221f31ca68198506568b364a69849c
#
_cell.length_a   1.000
_cell.length_b   1.000
_cell.length_c   1.000
_cell.angle_alpha   90.00
_cell.angle_beta   90.00
_cell.angle_gamma   90.00
#
_symmetry.space_group_name_H-M   'P 1'
#
loop_
_entity.id
_entity.type
_entity.pdbx_description
1 polymer ?
#
loop_
_entity_poly.entity_id
_entity_poly.type
_entity_poly.pdbx_seq_one_letter_code
_entity_poly.pdbx_strand_id
1 'polypeptide(L)'
;MRSISDEFQSELHSGTLKWVTDAVKDRTNDLILCFRDCYVNVYYKSHSLFKITQNRHGYRLSFNLRHARYTEPMEAAKSRIKAILPEIRFSASDEVWFSADMIPQKAQAQIIAAYKSYIDDFFDPSKLTDYIQPSRKRDLLEKVRQQELFAAHFDLAGIGEELVFYDMELSIPGESSDIAKKGSPDCLAVKLQDGVVTEIVLVEVKSAAAACVGSHGIKKHCKDFSAILENPDDREFLYTSMVSALNHYRSLGLLSAVKDVCSLEKCKFSIRYYFTDEAIQWTKNSRQRNENYENYLRLPAEQIYYWP
;
A
#
# COMPACT_ATOMS: atom_id res chain seq x y z
N MET A 1 -11.02 -5.71 -10.41
CA MET A 1 -11.82 -5.79 -9.16
C MET A 1 -10.90 -6.23 -8.02
N ARG A 2 -11.04 -5.69 -6.82
CA ARG A 2 -10.24 -6.08 -5.64
C ARG A 2 -10.85 -7.30 -4.95
N SER A 3 -10.83 -8.46 -5.59
CA SER A 3 -11.53 -9.65 -5.11
C SER A 3 -10.63 -10.88 -5.14
N ILE A 4 -10.74 -11.68 -4.10
CA ILE A 4 -10.22 -13.05 -4.01
C ILE A 4 -11.40 -14.02 -3.95
N SER A 5 -11.17 -15.30 -4.23
CA SER A 5 -12.21 -16.32 -4.14
C SER A 5 -12.62 -16.57 -2.67
N ASP A 6 -13.83 -17.08 -2.47
CA ASP A 6 -14.32 -17.48 -1.14
C ASP A 6 -13.43 -18.56 -0.51
N GLU A 7 -12.90 -19.47 -1.31
CA GLU A 7 -11.93 -20.48 -0.87
C GLU A 7 -10.66 -19.81 -0.34
N PHE A 8 -10.09 -18.85 -1.09
CA PHE A 8 -8.89 -18.15 -0.66
C PHE A 8 -9.15 -17.35 0.63
N GLN A 9 -10.31 -16.73 0.72
CA GLN A 9 -10.72 -16.02 1.93
C GLN A 9 -10.86 -16.96 3.13
N SER A 10 -11.44 -18.15 2.94
CA SER A 10 -11.56 -19.18 3.99
C SER A 10 -10.18 -19.63 4.48
N GLU A 11 -9.21 -19.79 3.57
CA GLU A 11 -7.83 -20.16 3.94
C GLU A 11 -7.13 -19.07 4.76
N LEU A 12 -7.34 -17.79 4.42
CA LEU A 12 -6.83 -16.66 5.20
C LEU A 12 -7.52 -16.52 6.56
N HIS A 13 -8.80 -16.90 6.65
CA HIS A 13 -9.57 -16.77 7.89
C HIS A 13 -9.24 -17.88 8.91
N SER A 14 -9.24 -19.12 8.48
CA SER A 14 -9.19 -20.30 9.37
C SER A 14 -8.38 -21.47 8.81
N GLY A 15 -7.91 -21.41 7.57
CA GLY A 15 -7.16 -22.46 6.90
C GLY A 15 -5.65 -22.32 7.05
N THR A 16 -4.92 -22.87 6.09
CA THR A 16 -3.44 -22.96 6.08
C THR A 16 -2.74 -21.60 5.98
N LEU A 17 -3.44 -20.56 5.49
CA LEU A 17 -2.95 -19.20 5.36
C LEU A 17 -3.32 -18.29 6.56
N LYS A 18 -3.99 -18.83 7.57
CA LYS A 18 -4.41 -18.05 8.75
C LYS A 18 -3.24 -17.31 9.42
N TRP A 19 -2.04 -17.88 9.39
CA TRP A 19 -0.85 -17.28 9.96
C TRP A 19 -0.53 -15.89 9.36
N VAL A 20 -0.90 -15.64 8.09
CA VAL A 20 -0.73 -14.33 7.44
C VAL A 20 -1.66 -13.31 8.09
N THR A 21 -2.94 -13.68 8.26
CA THR A 21 -3.93 -12.84 8.93
C THR A 21 -3.56 -12.57 10.38
N ASP A 22 -3.08 -13.59 11.10
CA ASP A 22 -2.63 -13.44 12.48
C ASP A 22 -1.41 -12.52 12.58
N ALA A 23 -0.45 -12.64 11.64
CA ALA A 23 0.70 -11.76 11.59
C ALA A 23 0.35 -10.29 11.32
N VAL A 24 -0.69 -10.04 10.50
CA VAL A 24 -1.20 -8.68 10.23
C VAL A 24 -1.99 -8.14 11.43
N LYS A 25 -2.73 -9.00 12.16
CA LYS A 25 -3.44 -8.61 13.39
C LYS A 25 -2.49 -8.23 14.52
N ASP A 26 -1.32 -8.84 14.56
CA ASP A 26 -0.28 -8.46 15.50
C ASP A 26 0.35 -7.12 15.09
N ARG A 27 -0.13 -6.05 15.70
CA ARG A 27 0.30 -4.67 15.42
C ARG A 27 1.79 -4.42 15.63
N THR A 28 2.48 -5.26 16.38
CA THR A 28 3.94 -5.17 16.56
C THR A 28 4.72 -5.50 15.29
N ASN A 29 4.06 -6.15 14.33
CA ASN A 29 4.65 -6.47 13.03
C ASN A 29 4.63 -5.30 12.02
N ASP A 30 3.80 -4.27 12.21
CA ASP A 30 3.60 -3.16 11.28
C ASP A 30 3.25 -3.61 9.86
N LEU A 31 2.49 -4.70 9.74
CA LEU A 31 2.11 -5.27 8.46
C LEU A 31 0.75 -4.76 8.00
N ILE A 32 0.63 -4.54 6.69
CA ILE A 32 -0.61 -4.18 6.03
C ILE A 32 -0.92 -5.24 4.98
N LEU A 33 -2.12 -5.81 5.06
CA LEU A 33 -2.64 -6.71 4.04
C LEU A 33 -3.48 -5.92 3.06
N CYS A 34 -3.21 -6.03 1.76
CA CYS A 34 -4.04 -5.44 0.72
C CYS A 34 -4.56 -6.51 -0.22
N PHE A 35 -5.86 -6.46 -0.50
CA PHE A 35 -6.50 -7.30 -1.50
C PHE A 35 -6.21 -6.78 -2.90
N ARG A 36 -5.95 -7.70 -3.83
CA ARG A 36 -5.70 -7.44 -5.24
C ARG A 36 -6.55 -8.39 -6.07
N ASP A 37 -6.57 -8.19 -7.39
CA ASP A 37 -7.27 -9.12 -8.27
C ASP A 37 -6.60 -10.50 -8.21
N CYS A 38 -7.31 -11.49 -7.67
CA CYS A 38 -6.88 -12.89 -7.51
C CYS A 38 -5.64 -13.12 -6.62
N TYR A 39 -5.19 -12.13 -5.84
CA TYR A 39 -4.09 -12.31 -4.90
C TYR A 39 -4.17 -11.33 -3.72
N VAL A 40 -3.41 -11.59 -2.67
CA VAL A 40 -3.16 -10.66 -1.59
C VAL A 40 -1.70 -10.23 -1.57
N ASN A 41 -1.46 -8.99 -1.15
CA ASN A 41 -0.11 -8.47 -0.96
C ASN A 41 0.04 -7.98 0.49
N VAL A 42 1.11 -8.40 1.14
CA VAL A 42 1.46 -7.93 2.48
C VAL A 42 2.57 -6.92 2.35
N TYR A 43 2.36 -5.75 2.95
CA TYR A 43 3.29 -4.63 2.91
C TYR A 43 3.95 -4.42 4.26
N TYR A 44 5.19 -3.96 4.21
CA TYR A 44 5.96 -3.43 5.32
C TYR A 44 6.72 -2.20 4.86
N LYS A 45 6.58 -1.07 5.56
CA LYS A 45 7.15 0.24 5.15
C LYS A 45 6.87 0.59 3.69
N SER A 46 5.61 0.39 3.25
CA SER A 46 5.13 0.53 1.86
C SER A 46 5.88 -0.28 0.80
N HIS A 47 6.64 -1.27 1.22
CA HIS A 47 7.24 -2.24 0.31
C HIS A 47 6.49 -3.57 0.38
N SER A 48 6.21 -4.15 -0.78
CA SER A 48 5.67 -5.50 -0.84
C SER A 48 6.62 -6.47 -0.14
N LEU A 49 6.21 -6.93 1.02
CA LEU A 49 6.95 -7.93 1.80
C LEU A 49 6.84 -9.28 1.10
N PHE A 50 5.62 -9.70 0.79
CA PHE A 50 5.33 -10.85 -0.04
C PHE A 50 3.91 -10.78 -0.62
N LYS A 51 3.73 -11.54 -1.69
CA LYS A 51 2.48 -11.72 -2.41
C LYS A 51 2.04 -13.18 -2.29
N ILE A 52 0.75 -13.42 -2.07
CA ILE A 52 0.16 -14.77 -2.12
C ILE A 52 -0.84 -14.80 -3.26
N THR A 53 -0.66 -15.72 -4.19
CA THR A 53 -1.51 -15.93 -5.36
C THR A 53 -2.12 -17.32 -5.30
N GLN A 54 -3.43 -17.41 -5.47
CA GLN A 54 -4.11 -18.69 -5.70
C GLN A 54 -3.78 -19.21 -7.10
N ASN A 55 -3.50 -20.49 -7.22
CA ASN A 55 -3.30 -21.19 -8.48
C ASN A 55 -4.04 -22.54 -8.46
N ARG A 56 -3.96 -23.31 -9.56
CA ARG A 56 -4.67 -24.60 -9.69
C ARG A 56 -4.19 -25.68 -8.68
N HIS A 57 -3.06 -25.48 -8.02
CA HIS A 57 -2.41 -26.47 -7.17
C HIS A 57 -2.25 -25.97 -5.71
N GLY A 58 -2.98 -24.94 -5.32
CA GLY A 58 -2.90 -24.34 -3.98
C GLY A 58 -2.47 -22.87 -4.00
N TYR A 59 -1.67 -22.46 -3.04
CA TYR A 59 -1.29 -21.07 -2.85
C TYR A 59 0.22 -20.88 -3.01
N ARG A 60 0.59 -19.93 -3.87
CA ARG A 60 1.98 -19.58 -4.11
C ARG A 60 2.31 -18.29 -3.38
N LEU A 61 3.25 -18.35 -2.45
CA LEU A 61 3.88 -17.16 -1.88
C LEU A 61 5.09 -16.78 -2.72
N SER A 62 5.21 -15.52 -3.04
CA SER A 62 6.36 -14.97 -3.74
C SER A 62 6.78 -13.62 -3.18
N PHE A 63 8.07 -13.30 -3.29
CA PHE A 63 8.63 -11.99 -2.94
C PHE A 63 9.91 -11.75 -3.74
N ASN A 64 10.39 -10.51 -3.74
CA ASN A 64 11.57 -10.14 -4.50
C ASN A 64 12.71 -9.76 -3.55
N LEU A 65 13.86 -10.41 -3.71
CA LEU A 65 15.08 -10.13 -2.94
C LEU A 65 15.77 -8.82 -3.32
N ARG A 66 15.14 -7.98 -4.16
CA ARG A 66 15.77 -6.73 -4.65
C ARG A 66 16.36 -5.82 -3.55
N HIS A 67 15.80 -5.87 -2.34
CA HIS A 67 16.30 -5.07 -1.23
C HIS A 67 17.60 -5.64 -0.65
N ALA A 68 17.73 -6.97 -0.60
CA ALA A 68 18.93 -7.62 -0.10
C ALA A 68 20.21 -7.24 -0.87
N ARG A 69 20.12 -7.05 -2.20
CA ARG A 69 21.28 -6.68 -3.03
C ARG A 69 21.98 -5.36 -2.66
N TYR A 70 21.30 -4.52 -1.85
CA TYR A 70 21.89 -3.26 -1.40
C TYR A 70 22.68 -3.39 -0.09
N THR A 71 22.55 -4.51 0.59
CA THR A 71 23.13 -4.74 1.92
C THR A 71 24.05 -5.95 1.97
N GLU A 72 23.84 -6.93 1.09
CA GLU A 72 24.67 -8.15 1.04
C GLU A 72 24.72 -8.74 -0.38
N PRO A 73 25.72 -9.63 -0.67
CA PRO A 73 25.74 -10.38 -1.92
C PRO A 73 24.46 -11.24 -2.07
N MET A 74 23.88 -11.25 -3.27
CA MET A 74 22.62 -11.96 -3.55
C MET A 74 22.66 -13.46 -3.19
N GLU A 75 23.80 -14.13 -3.39
CA GLU A 75 23.97 -15.54 -3.05
C GLU A 75 23.94 -15.78 -1.54
N ALA A 76 24.42 -14.81 -0.73
CA ALA A 76 24.29 -14.89 0.73
C ALA A 76 22.82 -14.74 1.15
N ALA A 77 22.09 -13.79 0.56
CA ALA A 77 20.66 -13.62 0.79
C ALA A 77 19.87 -14.88 0.43
N LYS A 78 20.11 -15.46 -0.75
CA LYS A 78 19.51 -16.73 -1.19
C LYS A 78 19.80 -17.87 -0.21
N SER A 79 21.04 -17.99 0.25
CA SER A 79 21.45 -19.04 1.19
C SER A 79 20.76 -18.90 2.56
N ARG A 80 20.60 -17.66 3.04
CA ARG A 80 19.90 -17.37 4.30
C ARG A 80 18.42 -17.77 4.20
N ILE A 81 17.74 -17.41 3.14
CA ILE A 81 16.34 -17.78 2.93
C ILE A 81 16.19 -19.29 2.76
N LYS A 82 17.09 -19.94 2.03
CA LYS A 82 17.09 -21.39 1.85
C LYS A 82 17.30 -22.14 3.16
N ALA A 83 18.05 -21.58 4.11
CA ALA A 83 18.22 -22.15 5.44
C ALA A 83 16.91 -22.15 6.25
N ILE A 84 16.03 -21.17 6.02
CA ILE A 84 14.70 -21.10 6.67
C ILE A 84 13.71 -22.05 5.95
N LEU A 85 13.76 -22.08 4.60
CA LEU A 85 12.88 -22.86 3.74
C LEU A 85 13.70 -23.64 2.70
N PRO A 86 14.09 -24.88 2.96
CA PRO A 86 14.89 -25.68 2.04
C PRO A 86 14.25 -25.91 0.67
N GLU A 87 12.91 -26.01 0.62
CA GLU A 87 12.13 -26.25 -0.60
C GLU A 87 11.91 -25.01 -1.49
N ILE A 88 12.52 -23.90 -1.11
CA ILE A 88 12.35 -22.63 -1.81
C ILE A 88 12.96 -22.69 -3.22
N ARG A 89 12.31 -21.98 -4.16
CA ARG A 89 12.78 -21.84 -5.55
C ARG A 89 13.09 -20.38 -5.85
N PHE A 90 14.12 -20.17 -6.66
CA PHE A 90 14.54 -18.85 -7.13
C PHE A 90 14.35 -18.75 -8.63
N SER A 91 13.83 -17.62 -9.08
CA SER A 91 13.80 -17.28 -10.51
C SER A 91 15.09 -16.58 -10.94
N ALA A 92 15.27 -16.43 -12.24
CA ALA A 92 16.38 -15.66 -12.80
C ALA A 92 16.31 -14.16 -12.46
N SER A 93 15.13 -13.65 -12.07
CA SER A 93 14.89 -12.26 -11.68
C SER A 93 14.99 -12.01 -10.17
N ASP A 94 15.62 -12.92 -9.41
CA ASP A 94 15.72 -12.87 -7.95
C ASP A 94 14.37 -12.87 -7.24
N GLU A 95 13.30 -13.26 -7.94
CA GLU A 95 12.03 -13.56 -7.32
C GLU A 95 12.11 -14.93 -6.64
N VAL A 96 11.67 -14.96 -5.42
CA VAL A 96 11.61 -16.17 -4.60
C VAL A 96 10.17 -16.62 -4.53
N TRP A 97 9.92 -17.93 -4.64
CA TRP A 97 8.59 -18.47 -4.51
C TRP A 97 8.57 -19.90 -3.93
N PHE A 98 7.47 -20.22 -3.28
CA PHE A 98 7.19 -21.56 -2.72
C PHE A 98 5.69 -21.73 -2.47
N SER A 99 5.29 -22.95 -2.10
CA SER A 99 3.90 -23.26 -1.75
C SER A 99 3.58 -22.71 -0.37
N ALA A 100 2.63 -21.76 -0.30
CA ALA A 100 2.33 -21.02 0.94
C ALA A 100 1.65 -21.91 2.00
N ASP A 101 0.93 -22.93 1.56
CA ASP A 101 0.27 -23.95 2.39
C ASP A 101 1.24 -24.99 2.99
N MET A 102 2.47 -25.06 2.48
CA MET A 102 3.50 -25.98 2.95
C MET A 102 4.53 -25.35 3.91
N ILE A 103 4.32 -24.12 4.34
CA ILE A 103 5.27 -23.45 5.24
C ILE A 103 5.15 -24.02 6.66
N PRO A 104 6.19 -24.62 7.22
CA PRO A 104 6.17 -25.10 8.60
C PRO A 104 5.88 -23.94 9.57
N GLN A 105 5.06 -24.16 10.58
CA GLN A 105 4.67 -23.14 11.55
C GLN A 105 5.90 -22.42 12.15
N LYS A 106 6.97 -23.15 12.48
CA LYS A 106 8.21 -22.56 13.00
C LYS A 106 8.92 -21.62 12.01
N ALA A 107 8.68 -21.78 10.70
CA ALA A 107 9.32 -20.96 9.66
C ALA A 107 8.51 -19.70 9.35
N GLN A 108 7.22 -19.65 9.68
CA GLN A 108 6.33 -18.53 9.35
C GLN A 108 6.85 -17.20 9.91
N ALA A 109 7.11 -17.13 11.21
CA ALA A 109 7.65 -15.94 11.85
C ALA A 109 9.09 -15.62 11.38
N GLN A 110 9.92 -16.64 11.14
CA GLN A 110 11.29 -16.44 10.65
C GLN A 110 11.32 -15.82 9.24
N ILE A 111 10.40 -16.21 8.36
CA ILE A 111 10.28 -15.64 7.02
C ILE A 111 9.90 -14.17 7.09
N ILE A 112 8.88 -13.83 7.89
CA ILE A 112 8.47 -12.44 8.10
C ILE A 112 9.64 -11.63 8.63
N ALA A 113 10.32 -12.10 9.65
CA ALA A 113 11.45 -11.41 10.26
C ALA A 113 12.62 -11.23 9.28
N ALA A 114 12.96 -12.26 8.50
CA ALA A 114 14.03 -12.17 7.50
C ALA A 114 13.74 -11.11 6.42
N TYR A 115 12.49 -11.06 5.94
CA TYR A 115 12.12 -10.07 4.91
C TYR A 115 11.99 -8.66 5.44
N LYS A 116 11.44 -8.49 6.65
CA LYS A 116 11.46 -7.20 7.34
C LYS A 116 12.89 -6.71 7.49
N SER A 117 13.83 -7.57 7.92
CA SER A 117 15.23 -7.21 8.05
C SER A 117 15.83 -6.67 6.75
N TYR A 118 15.56 -7.26 5.58
CA TYR A 118 16.06 -6.72 4.31
C TYR A 118 15.49 -5.34 3.98
N ILE A 119 14.25 -5.09 4.33
CA ILE A 119 13.63 -3.77 4.15
C ILE A 119 14.21 -2.79 5.16
N ASP A 120 14.36 -3.17 6.43
CA ASP A 120 14.96 -2.32 7.47
C ASP A 120 16.40 -1.96 7.15
N ASP A 121 17.21 -2.93 6.73
CA ASP A 121 18.59 -2.72 6.33
C ASP A 121 18.69 -1.77 5.12
N PHE A 122 17.73 -1.84 4.20
CA PHE A 122 17.65 -0.94 3.06
C PHE A 122 17.32 0.51 3.46
N PHE A 123 16.59 0.72 4.56
CA PHE A 123 16.31 2.05 5.12
C PHE A 123 17.39 2.55 6.08
N ASP A 124 18.32 1.71 6.50
CA ASP A 124 19.45 2.11 7.36
C ASP A 124 20.63 2.62 6.52
N PRO A 125 20.91 3.95 6.53
CA PRO A 125 21.99 4.49 5.73
C PRO A 125 23.37 3.90 6.05
N SER A 126 23.57 3.39 7.28
CA SER A 126 24.85 2.80 7.71
C SER A 126 25.12 1.43 7.10
N LYS A 127 24.05 0.76 6.62
CA LYS A 127 24.13 -0.58 6.03
C LYS A 127 24.14 -0.58 4.51
N LEU A 128 23.92 0.59 3.88
CA LEU A 128 23.90 0.71 2.43
C LEU A 128 25.32 0.73 1.89
N THR A 129 25.64 -0.17 0.97
CA THR A 129 26.83 -0.06 0.14
C THR A 129 26.73 1.20 -0.73
N ASP A 130 27.87 1.83 -1.07
CA ASP A 130 28.00 3.18 -1.67
C ASP A 130 27.22 3.47 -2.97
N TYR A 131 26.37 2.57 -3.42
CA TYR A 131 25.69 2.61 -4.73
C TYR A 131 24.30 3.25 -4.76
N ILE A 132 23.77 3.75 -3.64
CA ILE A 132 22.41 4.34 -3.66
C ILE A 132 22.48 5.82 -3.99
N GLN A 133 21.95 6.16 -5.17
CA GLN A 133 21.77 7.55 -5.61
C GLN A 133 20.92 8.35 -4.61
N PRO A 134 21.27 9.61 -4.30
CA PRO A 134 20.50 10.47 -3.38
C PRO A 134 19.03 10.67 -3.78
N SER A 135 18.70 10.57 -5.07
CA SER A 135 17.33 10.64 -5.58
C SER A 135 16.45 9.50 -5.06
N ARG A 136 16.98 8.28 -4.90
CA ARG A 136 16.24 7.14 -4.37
C ARG A 136 15.93 7.23 -2.87
N LYS A 137 16.75 7.95 -2.10
CA LYS A 137 16.45 8.17 -0.66
C LYS A 137 15.15 8.95 -0.44
N ARG A 138 14.78 9.83 -1.38
CA ARG A 138 13.54 10.63 -1.30
C ARG A 138 12.30 9.79 -1.58
N ASP A 139 12.34 8.98 -2.64
CA ASP A 139 11.23 8.08 -2.99
C ASP A 139 10.97 7.07 -1.88
N LEU A 140 12.01 6.69 -1.15
CA LEU A 140 11.92 5.78 0.00
C LEU A 140 11.22 6.43 1.19
N LEU A 141 11.55 7.69 1.50
CA LEU A 141 10.93 8.41 2.60
C LEU A 141 9.42 8.59 2.37
N GLU A 142 9.02 8.92 1.14
CA GLU A 142 7.61 9.04 0.78
C GLU A 142 6.85 7.74 1.04
N LYS A 143 7.41 6.60 0.63
CA LYS A 143 6.81 5.29 0.89
C LYS A 143 6.69 4.93 2.36
N VAL A 144 7.67 5.31 3.17
CA VAL A 144 7.57 5.12 4.64
C VAL A 144 6.42 5.96 5.19
N ARG A 145 6.34 7.24 4.79
CA ARG A 145 5.28 8.14 5.25
C ARG A 145 3.88 7.68 4.80
N GLN A 146 3.75 7.12 3.59
CA GLN A 146 2.51 6.50 3.12
C GLN A 146 2.06 5.37 4.05
N GLN A 147 2.97 4.48 4.45
CA GLN A 147 2.62 3.38 5.35
C GLN A 147 2.34 3.85 6.78
N GLU A 148 3.09 4.79 7.30
CA GLU A 148 2.83 5.37 8.62
C GLU A 148 1.44 5.99 8.67
N LEU A 149 1.08 6.77 7.64
CA LEU A 149 -0.25 7.35 7.49
C LEU A 149 -1.32 6.25 7.40
N PHE A 150 -1.10 5.23 6.56
CA PHE A 150 -2.02 4.10 6.44
C PHE A 150 -2.19 3.38 7.78
N ALA A 151 -1.11 3.04 8.45
CA ALA A 151 -1.15 2.32 9.73
C ALA A 151 -1.86 3.11 10.83
N ALA A 152 -1.67 4.43 10.86
CA ALA A 152 -2.33 5.31 11.83
C ALA A 152 -3.86 5.36 11.64
N HIS A 153 -4.35 5.14 10.40
CA HIS A 153 -5.77 5.22 10.05
C HIS A 153 -6.41 3.87 9.69
N PHE A 154 -5.66 2.77 9.81
CA PHE A 154 -6.18 1.43 9.61
C PHE A 154 -6.76 0.89 10.90
N ASP A 155 -8.03 0.46 10.88
CA ASP A 155 -8.74 -0.11 12.04
C ASP A 155 -8.72 0.80 13.30
N LEU A 156 -9.40 1.92 13.20
CA LEU A 156 -9.58 2.90 14.29
C LEU A 156 -10.62 2.44 15.33
N ALA A 157 -10.57 1.20 15.77
CA ALA A 157 -11.44 0.70 16.84
C ALA A 157 -11.25 1.57 18.10
N GLY A 158 -12.13 2.56 18.27
CA GLY A 158 -12.22 3.36 19.50
C GLY A 158 -11.64 4.77 19.48
N ILE A 159 -11.03 5.21 18.37
CA ILE A 159 -10.61 6.60 18.19
C ILE A 159 -11.62 7.27 17.28
N GLY A 160 -12.29 8.32 17.71
CA GLY A 160 -13.39 8.99 17.00
C GLY A 160 -13.03 9.63 15.64
N GLU A 161 -12.10 9.05 14.90
CA GLU A 161 -11.78 9.45 13.54
C GLU A 161 -12.75 8.81 12.54
N GLU A 162 -13.23 9.63 11.64
CA GLU A 162 -14.19 9.25 10.60
C GLU A 162 -13.51 8.64 9.36
N LEU A 163 -12.17 8.59 9.29
CA LEU A 163 -11.42 8.19 8.10
C LEU A 163 -10.67 6.86 8.33
N VAL A 164 -10.93 5.88 7.48
CA VAL A 164 -10.30 4.55 7.52
C VAL A 164 -9.60 4.27 6.20
N PHE A 165 -8.31 4.00 6.23
CA PHE A 165 -7.54 3.60 5.06
C PHE A 165 -7.74 2.10 4.81
N TYR A 166 -7.91 1.71 3.54
CA TYR A 166 -8.18 0.31 3.20
C TYR A 166 -7.33 -0.24 2.04
N ASP A 167 -6.69 0.60 1.22
CA ASP A 167 -5.83 0.14 0.13
C ASP A 167 -4.68 1.12 -0.14
N MET A 168 -3.60 0.62 -0.74
CA MET A 168 -2.43 1.38 -1.19
C MET A 168 -2.13 1.10 -2.65
N GLU A 169 -1.62 2.11 -3.37
CA GLU A 169 -1.13 1.97 -4.75
C GLU A 169 -2.14 1.31 -5.71
N LEU A 170 -3.43 1.67 -5.61
CA LEU A 170 -4.44 1.21 -6.56
C LEU A 170 -4.17 1.79 -7.95
N SER A 171 -3.91 0.93 -8.92
CA SER A 171 -3.90 1.35 -10.32
C SER A 171 -5.31 1.32 -10.87
N ILE A 172 -5.79 2.47 -11.35
CA ILE A 172 -7.08 2.58 -12.03
C ILE A 172 -6.85 2.28 -13.50
N PRO A 173 -7.55 1.28 -14.09
CA PRO A 173 -7.37 0.89 -15.48
C PRO A 173 -7.67 2.06 -16.43
N GLY A 174 -6.88 2.23 -17.47
CA GLY A 174 -7.22 3.10 -18.60
C GLY A 174 -8.24 2.43 -19.54
N GLU A 175 -8.94 3.22 -20.37
CA GLU A 175 -9.96 2.72 -21.30
C GLU A 175 -9.41 1.89 -22.47
N SER A 176 -8.10 1.90 -22.70
CA SER A 176 -7.46 1.06 -23.72
C SER A 176 -6.16 0.45 -23.22
N SER A 177 -5.80 -0.72 -23.78
CA SER A 177 -4.57 -1.44 -23.47
C SER A 177 -3.29 -0.66 -23.73
N ASP A 178 -3.37 0.43 -24.51
CA ASP A 178 -2.25 1.26 -24.92
C ASP A 178 -2.13 2.55 -24.12
N ILE A 179 -3.09 2.85 -23.22
CA ILE A 179 -3.04 4.05 -22.41
C ILE A 179 -2.46 3.73 -21.05
N ALA A 180 -1.40 4.43 -20.71
CA ALA A 180 -0.85 4.46 -19.36
C ALA A 180 -1.98 4.69 -18.33
N LYS A 181 -1.93 3.97 -17.21
CA LYS A 181 -2.84 4.08 -16.05
C LYS A 181 -3.35 5.51 -15.86
N LYS A 182 -4.66 5.70 -15.74
CA LYS A 182 -5.27 7.03 -15.54
C LYS A 182 -4.73 7.76 -14.32
N GLY A 183 -4.34 7.03 -13.29
CA GLY A 183 -3.74 7.51 -12.06
C GLY A 183 -3.57 6.38 -11.06
N SER A 184 -2.71 6.60 -10.07
CA SER A 184 -2.51 5.67 -8.97
C SER A 184 -2.38 6.49 -7.70
N PRO A 185 -3.48 6.67 -6.93
CA PRO A 185 -3.38 7.30 -5.63
C PRO A 185 -2.47 6.48 -4.71
N ASP A 186 -1.73 7.16 -3.86
CA ASP A 186 -0.83 6.53 -2.89
C ASP A 186 -1.61 5.63 -1.93
N CYS A 187 -2.76 6.11 -1.47
CA CYS A 187 -3.67 5.34 -0.62
C CYS A 187 -5.13 5.58 -1.02
N LEU A 188 -5.98 4.65 -0.59
CA LEU A 188 -7.43 4.78 -0.62
C LEU A 188 -7.98 4.70 0.79
N ALA A 189 -8.89 5.61 1.09
CA ALA A 189 -9.58 5.65 2.36
C ALA A 189 -11.10 5.76 2.18
N VAL A 190 -11.83 5.47 3.24
CA VAL A 190 -13.27 5.71 3.33
C VAL A 190 -13.56 6.61 4.52
N LYS A 191 -14.54 7.50 4.37
CA LYS A 191 -15.08 8.27 5.49
C LYS A 191 -16.27 7.53 6.06
N LEU A 192 -16.29 7.41 7.39
CA LEU A 192 -17.38 6.77 8.13
C LEU A 192 -18.27 7.81 8.81
N GLN A 193 -19.54 7.53 8.84
CA GLN A 193 -20.51 8.17 9.72
C GLN A 193 -21.27 7.06 10.46
N ASP A 194 -21.14 6.99 11.78
CA ASP A 194 -21.72 5.95 12.63
C ASP A 194 -21.38 4.51 12.21
N GLY A 195 -20.21 4.34 11.59
CA GLY A 195 -19.73 3.06 11.06
C GLY A 195 -20.22 2.75 9.64
N VAL A 196 -20.99 3.64 9.02
CA VAL A 196 -21.43 3.51 7.62
C VAL A 196 -20.46 4.29 6.72
N VAL A 197 -19.97 3.64 5.66
CA VAL A 197 -19.17 4.31 4.63
C VAL A 197 -20.06 5.28 3.86
N THR A 198 -19.68 6.55 3.82
CA THR A 198 -20.42 7.62 3.13
C THR A 198 -19.60 8.29 2.03
N GLU A 199 -18.28 8.06 2.00
CA GLU A 199 -17.38 8.73 1.05
C GLU A 199 -16.15 7.85 0.77
N ILE A 200 -15.69 7.84 -0.50
CA ILE A 200 -14.40 7.28 -0.93
C ILE A 200 -13.43 8.42 -1.12
N VAL A 201 -12.25 8.29 -0.55
CA VAL A 201 -11.21 9.33 -0.56
C VAL A 201 -9.97 8.81 -1.29
N LEU A 202 -9.60 9.48 -2.38
CA LEU A 202 -8.31 9.30 -3.04
C LEU A 202 -7.26 10.09 -2.24
N VAL A 203 -6.21 9.44 -1.82
CA VAL A 203 -5.18 10.05 -0.96
C VAL A 203 -3.86 10.10 -1.68
N GLU A 204 -3.23 11.27 -1.66
CA GLU A 204 -1.89 11.51 -2.18
C GLU A 204 -0.99 12.05 -1.07
N VAL A 205 0.20 11.49 -0.92
CA VAL A 205 1.18 11.88 0.09
C VAL A 205 2.34 12.63 -0.57
N LYS A 206 2.72 13.76 -0.03
CA LYS A 206 3.86 14.57 -0.47
C LYS A 206 4.84 14.75 0.68
N SER A 207 5.91 13.96 0.68
CA SER A 207 6.94 13.95 1.72
C SER A 207 8.11 14.87 1.44
N ALA A 208 8.21 15.40 0.23
CA ALA A 208 9.28 16.29 -0.16
C ALA A 208 8.80 17.29 -1.21
N ALA A 209 9.47 18.39 -1.26
CA ALA A 209 9.20 19.47 -2.19
C ALA A 209 9.33 19.07 -3.66
N ALA A 210 10.35 18.29 -3.97
CA ALA A 210 10.56 17.78 -5.34
C ALA A 210 9.39 16.87 -5.79
N ALA A 211 8.67 16.24 -4.86
CA ALA A 211 7.48 15.44 -5.13
C ALA A 211 6.25 16.29 -5.48
N CYS A 212 6.30 17.61 -5.23
CA CYS A 212 5.20 18.52 -5.52
C CYS A 212 5.19 19.03 -6.98
N VAL A 213 6.26 18.76 -7.75
CA VAL A 213 6.47 19.32 -9.10
C VAL A 213 6.72 18.29 -10.19
N GLY A 214 6.69 18.77 -11.45
CA GLY A 214 7.01 17.97 -12.63
C GLY A 214 5.90 17.02 -13.03
N SER A 215 6.29 15.95 -13.72
CA SER A 215 5.36 14.96 -14.30
C SER A 215 4.59 14.13 -13.26
N HIS A 216 5.01 14.16 -12.00
CA HIS A 216 4.38 13.47 -10.87
C HIS A 216 4.00 14.44 -9.75
N GLY A 217 3.91 15.74 -10.07
CA GLY A 217 3.58 16.78 -9.10
C GLY A 217 2.08 16.94 -8.86
N ILE A 218 1.74 17.81 -7.91
CA ILE A 218 0.36 18.11 -7.47
C ILE A 218 -0.54 18.44 -8.65
N LYS A 219 -0.09 19.29 -9.59
CA LYS A 219 -0.90 19.71 -10.76
C LYS A 219 -1.34 18.51 -11.60
N LYS A 220 -0.45 17.52 -11.81
CA LYS A 220 -0.80 16.33 -12.57
C LYS A 220 -1.78 15.46 -11.78
N HIS A 221 -1.52 15.21 -10.52
CA HIS A 221 -2.40 14.38 -9.67
C HIS A 221 -3.78 15.02 -9.53
N CYS A 222 -3.88 16.35 -9.37
CA CYS A 222 -5.17 17.05 -9.38
C CYS A 222 -5.95 16.76 -10.66
N LYS A 223 -5.29 16.91 -11.83
CA LYS A 223 -5.92 16.66 -13.13
C LYS A 223 -6.36 15.20 -13.28
N ASP A 224 -5.47 14.27 -12.96
CA ASP A 224 -5.74 12.84 -13.11
C ASP A 224 -6.86 12.39 -12.17
N PHE A 225 -6.83 12.80 -10.91
CA PHE A 225 -7.85 12.41 -9.93
C PHE A 225 -9.19 13.08 -10.19
N SER A 226 -9.22 14.36 -10.60
CA SER A 226 -10.47 15.00 -11.02
C SER A 226 -11.10 14.26 -12.20
N ALA A 227 -10.31 13.90 -13.21
CA ALA A 227 -10.82 13.14 -14.36
C ALA A 227 -11.39 11.76 -13.95
N ILE A 228 -10.75 11.07 -12.99
CA ILE A 228 -11.25 9.81 -12.43
C ILE A 228 -12.59 10.03 -11.72
N LEU A 229 -12.70 11.07 -10.88
CA LEU A 229 -13.91 11.32 -10.11
C LEU A 229 -15.06 11.88 -10.95
N GLU A 230 -14.79 12.47 -12.11
CA GLU A 230 -15.79 12.92 -13.08
C GLU A 230 -16.32 11.77 -13.95
N ASN A 231 -15.56 10.69 -14.11
CA ASN A 231 -15.93 9.53 -14.94
C ASN A 231 -16.81 8.55 -14.14
N PRO A 232 -18.06 8.27 -14.60
CA PRO A 232 -18.96 7.34 -13.90
C PRO A 232 -18.42 5.91 -13.78
N ASP A 233 -17.76 5.40 -14.81
CA ASP A 233 -17.24 4.02 -14.84
C ASP A 233 -16.06 3.86 -13.86
N ASP A 234 -15.20 4.88 -13.75
CA ASP A 234 -14.11 4.89 -12.77
C ASP A 234 -14.67 4.97 -11.32
N ARG A 235 -15.73 5.74 -11.10
CA ARG A 235 -16.40 5.79 -9.79
C ARG A 235 -17.05 4.46 -9.43
N GLU A 236 -17.70 3.81 -10.38
CA GLU A 236 -18.26 2.46 -10.18
C GLU A 236 -17.16 1.44 -9.89
N PHE A 237 -16.05 1.50 -10.62
CA PHE A 237 -14.88 0.66 -10.36
C PHE A 237 -14.30 0.88 -8.96
N LEU A 238 -14.13 2.14 -8.54
CA LEU A 238 -13.64 2.47 -7.19
C LEU A 238 -14.59 1.95 -6.11
N TYR A 239 -15.90 2.18 -6.30
CA TYR A 239 -16.93 1.76 -5.36
C TYR A 239 -16.98 0.23 -5.22
N THR A 240 -17.06 -0.51 -6.32
CA THR A 240 -17.12 -1.98 -6.31
C THR A 240 -15.84 -2.59 -5.75
N SER A 241 -14.68 -2.02 -6.07
CA SER A 241 -13.40 -2.44 -5.52
C SER A 241 -13.32 -2.20 -4.01
N MET A 242 -13.81 -1.05 -3.53
CA MET A 242 -13.89 -0.71 -2.11
C MET A 242 -14.81 -1.67 -1.36
N VAL A 243 -16.04 -1.88 -1.84
CA VAL A 243 -17.01 -2.80 -1.21
C VAL A 243 -16.41 -4.20 -1.06
N SER A 244 -15.79 -4.71 -2.13
CA SER A 244 -15.14 -6.02 -2.11
C SER A 244 -14.01 -6.09 -1.09
N ALA A 245 -13.10 -5.11 -1.07
CA ALA A 245 -11.99 -5.08 -0.11
C ALA A 245 -12.49 -5.00 1.34
N LEU A 246 -13.45 -4.12 1.63
CA LEU A 246 -14.00 -3.97 2.98
C LEU A 246 -14.70 -5.23 3.46
N ASN A 247 -15.43 -5.93 2.60
CA ASN A 247 -16.04 -7.21 2.95
C ASN A 247 -14.99 -8.27 3.30
N HIS A 248 -13.88 -8.34 2.55
CA HIS A 248 -12.78 -9.24 2.89
C HIS A 248 -12.13 -8.87 4.23
N TYR A 249 -11.85 -7.59 4.49
CA TYR A 249 -11.28 -7.16 5.78
C TYR A 249 -12.20 -7.48 6.95
N ARG A 250 -13.51 -7.20 6.82
CA ARG A 250 -14.50 -7.50 7.86
C ARG A 250 -14.56 -8.99 8.19
N SER A 251 -14.62 -9.84 7.17
CA SER A 251 -14.65 -11.30 7.36
C SER A 251 -13.38 -11.85 8.00
N LEU A 252 -12.23 -11.22 7.78
CA LEU A 252 -10.97 -11.56 8.45
C LEU A 252 -10.87 -10.94 9.85
N GLY A 253 -11.81 -10.07 10.25
CA GLY A 253 -11.77 -9.33 11.52
C GLY A 253 -10.63 -8.32 11.58
N LEU A 254 -10.30 -7.69 10.44
CA LEU A 254 -9.26 -6.67 10.31
C LEU A 254 -9.78 -5.23 10.32
N LEU A 255 -11.07 -5.03 10.05
CA LEU A 255 -11.75 -3.72 10.09
C LEU A 255 -13.07 -3.82 10.85
N SER A 256 -13.04 -3.56 12.13
CA SER A 256 -14.22 -3.58 12.99
C SER A 256 -15.03 -2.29 12.95
N ALA A 257 -14.40 -1.16 12.58
CA ALA A 257 -15.06 0.13 12.51
C ALA A 257 -16.09 0.23 11.39
N VAL A 258 -15.94 -0.52 10.30
CA VAL A 258 -16.85 -0.51 9.15
C VAL A 258 -18.00 -1.47 9.40
N LYS A 259 -19.22 -0.96 9.57
CA LYS A 259 -20.44 -1.75 9.78
C LYS A 259 -21.20 -1.97 8.48
N ASP A 260 -21.30 -0.93 7.65
CA ASP A 260 -22.09 -0.94 6.42
C ASP A 260 -21.51 0.02 5.37
N VAL A 261 -22.04 -0.02 4.15
CA VAL A 261 -21.66 0.84 3.03
C VAL A 261 -22.91 1.44 2.41
N CYS A 262 -22.98 2.75 2.22
CA CYS A 262 -24.08 3.39 1.49
C CYS A 262 -24.11 2.96 0.02
N SER A 263 -25.23 3.14 -0.68
CA SER A 263 -25.31 2.87 -2.12
C SER A 263 -24.41 3.80 -2.94
N LEU A 264 -24.02 3.38 -4.15
CA LEU A 264 -23.14 4.17 -5.05
C LEU A 264 -23.68 5.60 -5.27
N GLU A 265 -24.98 5.75 -5.45
CA GLU A 265 -25.63 7.06 -5.72
C GLU A 265 -25.51 8.02 -4.53
N LYS A 266 -25.38 7.48 -3.31
CA LYS A 266 -25.23 8.25 -2.07
C LYS A 266 -23.77 8.42 -1.67
N CYS A 267 -22.87 7.61 -2.23
CA CYS A 267 -21.46 7.64 -1.92
C CYS A 267 -20.80 8.88 -2.52
N LYS A 268 -20.16 9.68 -1.66
CA LYS A 268 -19.36 10.81 -2.10
C LYS A 268 -17.96 10.35 -2.52
N PHE A 269 -17.30 11.19 -3.31
CA PHE A 269 -15.92 10.96 -3.73
C PHE A 269 -15.13 12.25 -3.54
N SER A 270 -13.96 12.15 -2.95
CA SER A 270 -13.09 13.31 -2.73
C SER A 270 -11.61 12.96 -2.89
N ILE A 271 -10.78 14.00 -2.82
CA ILE A 271 -9.32 13.91 -2.89
C ILE A 271 -8.76 14.56 -1.63
N ARG A 272 -7.75 13.94 -1.03
CA ARG A 272 -6.97 14.52 0.06
C ARG A 272 -5.49 14.47 -0.23
N TYR A 273 -4.80 15.57 0.05
CA TYR A 273 -3.35 15.70 -0.06
C TYR A 273 -2.75 15.81 1.34
N TYR A 274 -1.91 14.86 1.69
CA TYR A 274 -1.16 14.88 2.94
C TYR A 274 0.25 15.39 2.70
N PHE A 275 0.62 16.46 3.38
CA PHE A 275 1.93 17.07 3.29
C PHE A 275 2.70 16.86 4.58
N THR A 276 3.94 16.35 4.49
CA THR A 276 4.84 16.34 5.64
C THR A 276 5.46 17.71 5.89
N ASP A 277 6.01 17.91 7.08
CA ASP A 277 6.66 19.19 7.44
C ASP A 277 7.79 19.56 6.48
N GLU A 278 8.58 18.59 6.00
CA GLU A 278 9.64 18.84 5.02
C GLU A 278 9.07 19.38 3.69
N ALA A 279 7.96 18.82 3.23
CA ALA A 279 7.30 19.29 2.01
C ALA A 279 6.80 20.73 2.18
N ILE A 280 6.27 21.08 3.37
CA ILE A 280 5.72 22.40 3.68
C ILE A 280 6.82 23.46 3.86
N GLN A 281 7.86 23.16 4.63
CA GLN A 281 8.98 24.09 4.85
C GLN A 281 9.63 24.48 3.53
N TRP A 282 9.70 23.54 2.61
CA TRP A 282 10.27 23.82 1.32
C TRP A 282 9.34 24.66 0.43
N THR A 283 8.02 24.45 0.47
CA THR A 283 7.08 25.36 -0.22
C THR A 283 7.24 26.79 0.29
N LYS A 284 7.67 27.02 1.51
CA LYS A 284 7.90 28.36 2.11
C LYS A 284 9.28 28.96 1.79
N ASN A 285 10.33 28.18 1.52
CA ASN A 285 11.73 28.64 1.58
C ASN A 285 12.58 28.76 0.30
N SER A 286 12.19 28.28 -0.92
CA SER A 286 13.05 28.32 -2.12
C SER A 286 12.57 29.19 -3.30
N ARG A 287 13.50 29.62 -4.18
CA ARG A 287 13.21 30.43 -5.39
C ARG A 287 12.54 29.64 -6.53
N GLN A 288 12.63 28.33 -6.55
CA GLN A 288 11.83 27.43 -7.43
C GLN A 288 10.37 27.33 -7.01
N ARG A 289 9.97 28.15 -6.06
CA ARG A 289 8.72 28.19 -5.32
C ARG A 289 7.49 28.45 -6.15
N ASN A 290 7.61 29.31 -7.17
CA ASN A 290 6.42 29.95 -7.70
C ASN A 290 5.43 28.94 -8.26
N GLU A 291 5.88 27.96 -9.05
CA GLU A 291 4.97 27.00 -9.65
C GLU A 291 4.39 26.00 -8.63
N ASN A 292 5.21 25.55 -7.67
CA ASN A 292 4.81 24.57 -6.67
C ASN A 292 3.88 25.16 -5.64
N TYR A 293 4.24 26.34 -5.14
CA TYR A 293 3.45 27.06 -4.17
C TYR A 293 2.13 27.56 -4.77
N GLU A 294 2.13 28.00 -6.02
CA GLU A 294 0.90 28.32 -6.75
C GLU A 294 0.01 27.10 -6.97
N ASN A 295 0.59 25.94 -7.31
CA ASN A 295 -0.17 24.71 -7.45
C ASN A 295 -0.76 24.26 -6.09
N TYR A 296 0.01 24.36 -5.00
CA TYR A 296 -0.45 24.11 -3.64
C TYR A 296 -1.56 25.08 -3.22
N LEU A 297 -1.40 26.37 -3.47
CA LEU A 297 -2.41 27.40 -3.14
C LEU A 297 -3.72 27.26 -3.94
N ARG A 298 -3.69 26.56 -5.06
CA ARG A 298 -4.88 26.26 -5.87
C ARG A 298 -5.67 25.06 -5.38
N LEU A 299 -5.09 24.26 -4.46
CA LEU A 299 -5.84 23.18 -3.82
C LEU A 299 -6.91 23.79 -2.91
N PRO A 300 -8.14 23.27 -2.92
CA PRO A 300 -9.13 23.60 -1.92
C PRO A 300 -8.61 23.31 -0.51
N ALA A 301 -8.82 24.23 0.41
CA ALA A 301 -8.29 24.12 1.77
C ALA A 301 -8.75 22.82 2.47
N GLU A 302 -9.96 22.37 2.18
CA GLU A 302 -10.54 21.12 2.68
C GLU A 302 -9.88 19.84 2.12
N GLN A 303 -9.01 19.97 1.11
CA GLN A 303 -8.23 18.86 0.55
C GLN A 303 -6.81 18.80 1.10
N ILE A 304 -6.39 19.78 1.89
CA ILE A 304 -5.04 19.91 2.41
C ILE A 304 -4.98 19.40 3.84
N TYR A 305 -4.13 18.41 4.08
CA TYR A 305 -3.90 17.83 5.39
C TYR A 305 -2.41 17.82 5.70
N TYR A 306 -2.08 17.95 6.97
CA TYR A 306 -0.71 17.92 7.44
C TYR A 306 -0.44 16.62 8.19
N TRP A 307 0.67 16.01 7.88
CA TRP A 307 1.15 14.82 8.57
C TRP A 307 2.58 15.09 9.06
N PRO A 308 2.84 15.04 10.38
CA PRO A 308 4.13 15.37 10.98
C PRO A 308 5.25 14.41 10.62
#